data_8f105b075e8699f8cb19fa6f0d68b0b5
#
_entry.id   8f105b075e8699f8cb19fa6f0d68b0b5
#
_cell.length_a   1.000
_cell.length_b   1.000
_cell.length_c   1.000
_cell.angle_alpha   90.00
_cell.angle_beta   90.00
_cell.angle_gamma   90.00
#
_symmetry.space_group_name_H-M   'P 1'
#
loop_
_entity.id
_entity.type
_entity.pdbx_description
1 polymer ?
#
loop_
_entity_poly.entity_id
_entity_poly.type
_entity_poly.pdbx_seq_one_letter_code
_entity_poly.pdbx_strand_id
1 'polypeptide(L)'
;WVNLLRHRLKDHNKNNSWNVVNASISGDTTAGGLARLANLLNKYKPVLCMIALGANNGLRGQSLKLMRDELNEMVRQCNSIGSSLLIGIKLPPNYGEKYTQAFHNIYSDVAKQHHIPLVPFLLDGIALQDKFFQQDRLHPTAEAQPIILDNVWPVLEETLSNLSK
;
A
#
# COMPACT_ATOMS: atom_id res chain seq x y z
N TRP A 1 4.90 -5.46 -9.30
CA TRP A 1 5.30 -4.06 -9.30
C TRP A 1 6.51 -3.79 -8.40
N VAL A 2 6.66 -4.42 -7.21
CA VAL A 2 7.77 -4.15 -6.29
C VAL A 2 9.14 -4.46 -6.93
N ASN A 3 9.26 -5.51 -7.76
CA ASN A 3 10.50 -5.77 -8.49
C ASN A 3 10.79 -4.69 -9.54
N LEU A 4 9.76 -4.21 -10.23
CA LEU A 4 9.89 -3.10 -11.18
C LEU A 4 10.28 -1.81 -10.45
N LEU A 5 9.75 -1.58 -9.25
CA LEU A 5 10.15 -0.45 -8.41
C LEU A 5 11.65 -0.46 -8.09
N ARG A 6 12.23 -1.64 -7.76
CA ARG A 6 13.69 -1.75 -7.53
C ARG A 6 14.51 -1.33 -8.74
N HIS A 7 14.06 -1.68 -9.94
CA HIS A 7 14.73 -1.26 -11.18
C HIS A 7 14.58 0.24 -11.41
N ARG A 8 13.35 0.76 -11.32
CA ARG A 8 13.08 2.20 -11.51
C ARG A 8 13.88 3.08 -10.55
N LEU A 9 14.00 2.69 -9.28
CA LEU A 9 14.78 3.44 -8.29
C LEU A 9 16.28 3.46 -8.57
N LYS A 10 16.86 2.38 -9.15
CA LYS A 10 18.25 2.36 -9.57
C LYS A 10 18.55 3.34 -10.70
N ASP A 11 17.60 3.46 -11.64
CA ASP A 11 17.75 4.32 -12.80
C ASP A 11 17.48 5.79 -12.47
N HIS A 12 16.55 6.04 -11.53
CA HIS A 12 16.05 7.37 -11.20
C HIS A 12 17.06 8.23 -10.41
N ASN A 13 17.86 7.64 -9.54
CA ASN A 13 18.79 8.42 -8.72
C ASN A 13 20.15 7.74 -8.57
N LYS A 14 21.10 8.14 -9.42
CA LYS A 14 22.48 7.62 -9.40
C LYS A 14 23.26 7.96 -8.13
N ASN A 15 22.80 8.93 -7.35
CA ASN A 15 23.50 9.42 -6.15
C ASN A 15 22.97 8.82 -4.84
N ASN A 16 21.72 8.31 -4.82
CA ASN A 16 21.11 7.68 -3.66
C ASN A 16 20.64 6.26 -3.99
N SER A 17 21.30 5.24 -3.43
CA SER A 17 20.84 3.86 -3.60
C SER A 17 19.75 3.51 -2.60
N TRP A 18 18.50 3.43 -3.07
CA TRP A 18 17.38 2.95 -2.26
C TRP A 18 17.37 1.42 -2.21
N ASN A 19 17.34 0.86 -1.00
CA ASN A 19 17.13 -0.59 -0.81
C ASN A 19 15.66 -0.88 -0.55
N VAL A 20 15.02 -1.64 -1.44
CA VAL A 20 13.61 -2.01 -1.32
C VAL A 20 13.46 -3.39 -0.70
N VAL A 21 12.96 -3.45 0.53
CA VAL A 21 12.60 -4.70 1.22
C VAL A 21 11.14 -5.02 0.96
N ASN A 22 10.85 -6.12 0.29
CA ASN A 22 9.49 -6.63 0.15
C ASN A 22 9.15 -7.53 1.33
N ALA A 23 8.31 -7.02 2.23
CA ALA A 23 7.81 -7.74 3.41
C ALA A 23 6.35 -8.21 3.24
N SER A 24 5.81 -8.19 2.01
CA SER A 24 4.42 -8.62 1.74
C SER A 24 4.24 -10.12 1.94
N ILE A 25 3.09 -10.50 2.49
CA ILE A 25 2.63 -11.89 2.60
C ILE A 25 1.29 -11.99 1.89
N SER A 26 1.15 -12.95 0.98
CA SER A 26 -0.12 -13.18 0.28
C SER A 26 -1.23 -13.57 1.28
N GLY A 27 -2.43 -13.00 1.10
CA GLY A 27 -3.56 -13.29 1.97
C GLY A 27 -3.52 -12.58 3.34
N ASP A 28 -2.50 -11.76 3.62
CA ASP A 28 -2.36 -11.07 4.91
C ASP A 28 -3.44 -10.01 5.13
N THR A 29 -3.80 -9.81 6.40
CA THR A 29 -4.72 -8.78 6.87
C THR A 29 -3.94 -7.65 7.56
N THR A 30 -4.63 -6.56 7.92
CA THR A 30 -4.04 -5.49 8.72
C THR A 30 -3.58 -6.00 10.08
N ALA A 31 -4.32 -6.91 10.72
CA ALA A 31 -3.92 -7.57 11.98
C ALA A 31 -2.61 -8.37 11.82
N GLY A 32 -2.50 -9.19 10.75
CA GLY A 32 -1.30 -9.97 10.47
C GLY A 32 -0.09 -9.10 10.19
N GLY A 33 -0.29 -8.05 9.37
CA GLY A 33 0.76 -7.06 9.09
C GLY A 33 1.23 -6.32 10.35
N LEU A 34 0.31 -5.88 11.20
CA LEU A 34 0.61 -5.20 12.46
C LEU A 34 1.39 -6.10 13.43
N ALA A 35 1.00 -7.36 13.57
CA ALA A 35 1.64 -8.30 14.49
C ALA A 35 3.14 -8.53 14.21
N ARG A 36 3.56 -8.42 12.94
CA ARG A 36 4.97 -8.61 12.54
C ARG A 36 5.73 -7.30 12.30
N LEU A 37 5.03 -6.15 12.32
CA LEU A 37 5.61 -4.86 11.94
C LEU A 37 6.78 -4.46 12.82
N ALA A 38 6.66 -4.55 14.14
CA ALA A 38 7.72 -4.16 15.08
C ALA A 38 9.05 -4.89 14.80
N ASN A 39 8.99 -6.19 14.51
CA ASN A 39 10.16 -6.99 14.16
C ASN A 39 10.80 -6.53 12.84
N LEU A 40 9.97 -6.17 11.84
CA LEU A 40 10.45 -5.65 10.56
C LEU A 40 11.11 -4.27 10.71
N LEU A 41 10.50 -3.38 11.49
CA LEU A 41 11.04 -2.05 11.78
C LEU A 41 12.38 -2.15 12.50
N ASN A 42 12.49 -3.00 13.51
CA ASN A 42 13.74 -3.22 14.25
C ASN A 42 14.85 -3.79 13.36
N LYS A 43 14.48 -4.74 12.49
CA LYS A 43 15.44 -5.42 11.61
C LYS A 43 15.96 -4.53 10.49
N TYR A 44 15.08 -3.77 9.84
CA TYR A 44 15.42 -3.07 8.59
C TYR A 44 15.61 -1.56 8.78
N LYS A 45 15.10 -0.99 9.88
CA LYS A 45 15.14 0.46 10.19
C LYS A 45 14.83 1.31 8.95
N PRO A 46 13.66 1.14 8.34
CA PRO A 46 13.34 1.79 7.08
C PRO A 46 13.19 3.30 7.24
N VAL A 47 13.63 4.06 6.25
CA VAL A 47 13.37 5.50 6.18
C VAL A 47 11.95 5.78 5.67
N LEU A 48 11.34 4.84 4.95
CA LEU A 48 9.97 4.90 4.44
C LEU A 48 9.31 3.53 4.52
N CYS A 49 8.14 3.49 5.14
CA CYS A 49 7.25 2.32 5.14
C CYS A 49 6.12 2.54 4.14
N MET A 50 5.99 1.66 3.17
CA MET A 50 4.85 1.64 2.26
C MET A 50 3.84 0.60 2.75
N ILE A 51 2.64 1.05 3.16
CA ILE A 51 1.60 0.20 3.74
C ILE A 51 0.51 -0.05 2.69
N ALA A 52 0.43 -1.29 2.18
CA ALA A 52 -0.54 -1.76 1.19
C ALA A 52 -1.32 -2.96 1.74
N LEU A 53 -2.15 -2.76 2.74
CA LEU A 53 -2.92 -3.79 3.44
C LEU A 53 -4.39 -3.38 3.56
N GLY A 54 -5.26 -4.36 3.82
CA GLY A 54 -6.69 -4.17 4.03
C GLY A 54 -7.58 -4.90 3.01
N ALA A 55 -7.08 -5.25 1.82
CA ALA A 55 -7.88 -5.97 0.83
C ALA A 55 -8.52 -7.22 1.42
N ASN A 56 -7.74 -8.05 2.12
CA ASN A 56 -8.23 -9.27 2.74
C ASN A 56 -9.21 -9.03 3.90
N ASN A 57 -9.09 -7.93 4.62
CA ASN A 57 -10.10 -7.53 5.62
C ASN A 57 -11.44 -7.25 4.93
N GLY A 58 -11.41 -6.43 3.87
CA GLY A 58 -12.61 -6.07 3.12
C GLY A 58 -13.26 -7.25 2.43
N LEU A 59 -12.49 -8.07 1.71
CA LEU A 59 -12.99 -9.26 0.99
C LEU A 59 -13.61 -10.30 1.95
N ARG A 60 -13.15 -10.37 3.20
CA ARG A 60 -13.66 -11.28 4.24
C ARG A 60 -14.75 -10.66 5.11
N GLY A 61 -15.18 -9.44 4.82
CA GLY A 61 -16.22 -8.74 5.59
C GLY A 61 -15.82 -8.47 7.05
N GLN A 62 -14.52 -8.31 7.33
CA GLN A 62 -14.04 -8.03 8.69
C GLN A 62 -14.40 -6.60 9.13
N SER A 63 -14.32 -6.35 10.43
CA SER A 63 -14.64 -5.05 11.03
C SER A 63 -13.82 -3.91 10.42
N LEU A 64 -14.48 -2.97 9.75
CA LEU A 64 -13.86 -1.76 9.21
C LEU A 64 -13.26 -0.87 10.32
N LYS A 65 -13.86 -0.89 11.52
CA LYS A 65 -13.32 -0.18 12.69
C LYS A 65 -11.97 -0.77 13.09
N LEU A 66 -11.87 -2.09 13.24
CA LEU A 66 -10.61 -2.74 13.60
C LEU A 66 -9.53 -2.51 12.53
N MET A 67 -9.89 -2.64 11.25
CA MET A 67 -8.97 -2.35 10.15
C MET A 67 -8.42 -0.92 10.22
N ARG A 68 -9.27 0.07 10.50
CA ARG A 68 -8.85 1.47 10.67
C ARG A 68 -7.90 1.62 11.86
N ASP A 69 -8.25 1.05 13.01
CA ASP A 69 -7.44 1.13 14.23
C ASP A 69 -6.06 0.50 14.01
N GLU A 70 -5.99 -0.65 13.32
CA GLU A 70 -4.75 -1.34 12.96
C GLU A 70 -3.90 -0.54 11.97
N LEU A 71 -4.49 0.08 10.94
CA LEU A 71 -3.77 0.95 10.01
C LEU A 71 -3.22 2.20 10.72
N ASN A 72 -4.00 2.82 11.61
CA ASN A 72 -3.52 3.94 12.42
C ASN A 72 -2.30 3.55 13.27
N GLU A 73 -2.34 2.38 13.91
CA GLU A 73 -1.25 1.90 14.72
C GLU A 73 -0.01 1.56 13.88
N MET A 74 -0.19 0.96 12.70
CA MET A 74 0.93 0.71 11.77
C MET A 74 1.61 2.01 11.35
N VAL A 75 0.83 3.02 10.98
CA VAL A 75 1.37 4.34 10.60
C VAL A 75 2.10 4.97 11.78
N ARG A 76 1.55 4.91 12.98
CA ARG A 76 2.19 5.44 14.19
C ARG A 76 3.55 4.77 14.46
N GLN A 77 3.62 3.44 14.34
CA GLN A 77 4.88 2.70 14.52
C GLN A 77 5.90 3.04 13.43
N CYS A 78 5.48 3.10 12.17
CA CYS A 78 6.37 3.49 11.08
C CYS A 78 6.91 4.91 11.26
N ASN A 79 6.06 5.87 11.61
CA ASN A 79 6.44 7.28 11.82
C ASN A 79 7.34 7.50 13.05
N SER A 80 7.43 6.53 13.97
CA SER A 80 8.38 6.61 15.09
C SER A 80 9.84 6.31 14.70
N ILE A 81 10.06 5.76 13.50
CA ILE A 81 11.39 5.36 13.00
C ILE A 81 11.75 6.12 11.72
N GLY A 82 10.78 6.35 10.83
CA GLY A 82 10.96 7.00 9.54
C GLY A 82 9.69 7.70 9.12
N SER A 83 9.29 7.51 7.87
CA SER A 83 8.06 8.06 7.29
C SER A 83 7.14 6.94 6.81
N SER A 84 5.88 7.27 6.55
CA SER A 84 4.90 6.35 6.00
C SER A 84 4.31 6.85 4.69
N LEU A 85 3.98 5.94 3.79
CA LEU A 85 3.15 6.15 2.61
C LEU A 85 2.05 5.09 2.63
N LEU A 86 0.80 5.52 2.57
CA LEU A 86 -0.34 4.62 2.55
C LEU A 86 -0.81 4.39 1.11
N ILE A 87 -1.17 3.15 0.79
CA ILE A 87 -1.66 2.77 -0.53
C ILE A 87 -3.12 2.34 -0.41
N GLY A 88 -4.00 3.11 -1.05
CA GLY A 88 -5.43 2.90 -1.03
C GLY A 88 -5.86 1.70 -1.88
N ILE A 89 -6.91 1.04 -1.40
CA ILE A 89 -7.52 -0.13 -2.03
C ILE A 89 -9.02 0.12 -2.19
N LYS A 90 -9.61 -0.39 -3.26
CA LYS A 90 -11.07 -0.45 -3.45
C LYS A 90 -11.51 -1.90 -3.55
N LEU A 91 -12.67 -2.18 -2.99
CA LEU A 91 -13.31 -3.50 -3.13
C LEU A 91 -14.13 -3.56 -4.42
N PRO A 92 -14.34 -4.77 -4.96
CA PRO A 92 -15.26 -4.98 -6.09
C PRO A 92 -16.68 -4.49 -5.74
N PRO A 93 -17.44 -3.96 -6.72
CA PRO A 93 -18.74 -3.32 -6.48
C PRO A 93 -19.82 -4.28 -5.96
N ASN A 94 -19.66 -5.58 -6.17
CA ASN A 94 -20.59 -6.61 -5.68
C ASN A 94 -20.66 -6.74 -4.15
N TYR A 95 -19.76 -6.07 -3.40
CA TYR A 95 -19.84 -5.97 -1.93
C TYR A 95 -20.83 -4.89 -1.44
N GLY A 96 -21.45 -4.16 -2.37
CA GLY A 96 -22.42 -3.10 -2.09
C GLY A 96 -21.77 -1.74 -1.87
N GLU A 97 -22.39 -0.69 -2.44
CA GLU A 97 -21.82 0.65 -2.52
C GLU A 97 -21.48 1.24 -1.13
N LYS A 98 -22.40 1.13 -0.18
CA LYS A 98 -22.21 1.68 1.18
C LYS A 98 -20.97 1.08 1.87
N TYR A 99 -20.77 -0.24 1.73
CA TYR A 99 -19.63 -0.92 2.35
C TYR A 99 -18.32 -0.60 1.62
N THR A 100 -18.32 -0.66 0.29
CA THR A 100 -17.13 -0.38 -0.52
C THR A 100 -16.65 1.05 -0.36
N GLN A 101 -17.57 2.01 -0.27
CA GLN A 101 -17.24 3.41 0.00
C GLN A 101 -16.69 3.61 1.42
N ALA A 102 -17.34 3.03 2.43
CA ALA A 102 -16.86 3.10 3.81
C ALA A 102 -15.46 2.48 3.96
N PHE A 103 -15.22 1.34 3.30
CA PHE A 103 -13.90 0.70 3.25
C PHE A 103 -12.84 1.61 2.63
N HIS A 104 -13.13 2.16 1.45
CA HIS A 104 -12.17 3.01 0.72
C HIS A 104 -11.84 4.29 1.48
N ASN A 105 -12.83 4.91 2.12
CA ASN A 105 -12.64 6.15 2.88
C ASN A 105 -11.66 5.99 4.06
N ILE A 106 -11.50 4.79 4.61
CA ILE A 106 -10.55 4.54 5.71
C ILE A 106 -9.14 5.02 5.34
N TYR A 107 -8.70 4.76 4.11
CA TYR A 107 -7.34 5.16 3.69
C TYR A 107 -7.16 6.67 3.68
N SER A 108 -8.14 7.40 3.16
CA SER A 108 -8.10 8.87 3.15
C SER A 108 -8.19 9.46 4.57
N ASP A 109 -9.01 8.85 5.44
CA ASP A 109 -9.16 9.27 6.83
C ASP A 109 -7.84 9.08 7.61
N VAL A 110 -7.23 7.90 7.50
CA VAL A 110 -5.93 7.59 8.14
C VAL A 110 -4.82 8.49 7.59
N ALA A 111 -4.73 8.67 6.28
CA ALA A 111 -3.72 9.52 5.67
C ALA A 111 -3.84 10.98 6.13
N LYS A 112 -5.06 11.52 6.18
CA LYS A 112 -5.35 12.87 6.69
C LYS A 112 -5.02 13.00 8.18
N GLN A 113 -5.43 12.03 8.99
CA GLN A 113 -5.20 12.04 10.45
C GLN A 113 -3.69 12.09 10.78
N HIS A 114 -2.87 11.40 10.03
CA HIS A 114 -1.43 11.31 10.27
C HIS A 114 -0.58 12.24 9.38
N HIS A 115 -1.23 13.04 8.53
CA HIS A 115 -0.56 13.93 7.56
C HIS A 115 0.48 13.20 6.69
N ILE A 116 0.13 12.01 6.20
CA ILE A 116 1.02 11.19 5.36
C ILE A 116 0.53 11.14 3.91
N PRO A 117 1.44 10.93 2.94
CA PRO A 117 1.08 10.73 1.54
C PRO A 117 0.22 9.47 1.34
N LEU A 118 -0.71 9.58 0.40
CA LEU A 118 -1.63 8.52 0.02
C LEU A 118 -1.61 8.31 -1.50
N VAL A 119 -1.36 7.07 -1.92
CA VAL A 119 -1.73 6.62 -3.27
C VAL A 119 -3.23 6.33 -3.23
N PRO A 120 -4.08 7.06 -3.96
CA PRO A 120 -5.54 6.96 -3.80
C PRO A 120 -6.10 5.57 -4.10
N PHE A 121 -5.59 4.92 -5.16
CA PHE A 121 -6.01 3.58 -5.54
C PHE A 121 -4.91 2.83 -6.30
N LEU A 122 -4.47 1.70 -5.74
CA LEU A 122 -3.38 0.89 -6.31
C LEU A 122 -3.68 0.37 -7.72
N LEU A 123 -4.94 -0.05 -7.99
CA LEU A 123 -5.37 -0.68 -9.23
C LEU A 123 -6.11 0.30 -10.16
N ASP A 124 -5.81 1.59 -10.06
CA ASP A 124 -6.45 2.59 -10.92
C ASP A 124 -6.17 2.30 -12.40
N GLY A 125 -7.17 2.51 -13.24
CA GLY A 125 -7.10 2.23 -14.68
C GLY A 125 -7.17 0.75 -15.07
N ILE A 126 -7.04 -0.22 -14.14
CA ILE A 126 -7.09 -1.65 -14.46
C ILE A 126 -8.19 -2.43 -13.74
N ALA A 127 -8.74 -1.94 -12.64
CA ALA A 127 -9.63 -2.67 -11.74
C ALA A 127 -10.87 -3.32 -12.39
N LEU A 128 -11.33 -2.83 -13.53
CA LEU A 128 -12.50 -3.33 -14.25
C LEU A 128 -12.13 -4.01 -15.59
N GLN A 129 -10.87 -4.35 -15.79
CA GLN A 129 -10.40 -4.93 -17.05
C GLN A 129 -9.91 -6.36 -16.81
N ASP A 130 -10.75 -7.35 -17.12
CA ASP A 130 -10.47 -8.80 -16.89
C ASP A 130 -9.10 -9.24 -17.42
N LYS A 131 -8.61 -8.67 -18.52
CA LYS A 131 -7.30 -8.99 -19.13
C LYS A 131 -6.11 -8.75 -18.18
N PHE A 132 -6.25 -7.88 -17.19
CA PHE A 132 -5.22 -7.56 -16.22
C PHE A 132 -5.28 -8.39 -14.94
N PHE A 133 -6.22 -9.34 -14.85
CA PHE A 133 -6.39 -10.22 -13.70
C PHE A 133 -6.19 -11.68 -14.06
N GLN A 134 -5.73 -12.45 -13.10
CA GLN A 134 -5.66 -13.91 -13.21
C GLN A 134 -7.08 -14.51 -13.22
N GLN A 135 -7.17 -15.81 -13.39
CA GLN A 135 -8.47 -16.51 -13.45
C GLN A 135 -9.36 -16.29 -12.22
N ASP A 136 -8.74 -15.97 -11.07
CA ASP A 136 -9.46 -15.66 -9.83
C ASP A 136 -10.08 -14.24 -9.80
N ARG A 137 -9.79 -13.41 -10.80
CA ARG A 137 -10.26 -12.02 -10.93
C ARG A 137 -9.90 -11.11 -9.74
N LEU A 138 -8.91 -11.50 -8.94
CA LEU A 138 -8.44 -10.76 -7.77
C LEU A 138 -6.97 -10.36 -7.91
N HIS A 139 -6.13 -11.27 -8.39
CA HIS A 139 -4.70 -11.04 -8.50
C HIS A 139 -4.32 -10.50 -9.88
N PRO A 140 -3.63 -9.36 -9.95
CA PRO A 140 -3.17 -8.79 -11.21
C PRO A 140 -2.18 -9.71 -11.94
N THR A 141 -2.25 -9.69 -13.27
CA THR A 141 -1.28 -10.39 -14.15
C THR A 141 0.08 -9.69 -14.17
N ALA A 142 1.05 -10.31 -14.84
CA ALA A 142 2.36 -9.69 -15.07
C ALA A 142 2.26 -8.39 -15.89
N GLU A 143 1.34 -8.35 -16.88
CA GLU A 143 1.11 -7.17 -17.74
C GLU A 143 0.51 -5.98 -16.98
N ALA A 144 -0.18 -6.22 -15.86
CA ALA A 144 -0.70 -5.17 -14.98
C ALA A 144 0.39 -4.50 -14.11
N GLN A 145 1.50 -5.18 -13.85
CA GLN A 145 2.49 -4.70 -12.88
C GLN A 145 3.13 -3.35 -13.22
N PRO A 146 3.44 -3.02 -14.49
CA PRO A 146 3.92 -1.69 -14.85
C PRO A 146 2.90 -0.59 -14.54
N ILE A 147 1.62 -0.82 -14.84
CA ILE A 147 0.53 0.15 -14.58
C ILE A 147 0.37 0.38 -13.08
N ILE A 148 0.44 -0.69 -12.27
CA ILE A 148 0.40 -0.58 -10.81
C ILE A 148 1.58 0.26 -10.29
N LEU A 149 2.78 0.07 -10.83
CA LEU A 149 3.91 0.90 -10.46
C LEU A 149 3.70 2.37 -10.86
N ASP A 150 3.13 2.63 -12.03
CA ASP A 150 2.86 3.99 -12.49
C ASP A 150 1.79 4.69 -11.63
N ASN A 151 0.84 3.96 -11.06
CA ASN A 151 -0.11 4.51 -10.07
C ASN A 151 0.56 4.90 -8.74
N VAL A 152 1.60 4.19 -8.34
CA VAL A 152 2.33 4.45 -7.09
C VAL A 152 3.40 5.52 -7.27
N TRP A 153 4.03 5.57 -8.43
CA TRP A 153 5.26 6.31 -8.67
C TRP A 153 5.18 7.81 -8.37
N PRO A 154 4.18 8.58 -8.82
CA PRO A 154 4.15 10.02 -8.59
C PRO A 154 4.18 10.41 -7.11
N VAL A 155 3.39 9.72 -6.29
CA VAL A 155 3.33 9.98 -4.84
C VAL A 155 4.61 9.52 -4.15
N LEU A 156 5.16 8.39 -4.57
CA LEU A 156 6.42 7.87 -4.02
C LEU A 156 7.61 8.76 -4.37
N GLU A 157 7.73 9.20 -5.61
CA GLU A 157 8.81 10.07 -6.10
C GLU A 157 8.85 11.39 -5.33
N GLU A 158 7.69 12.03 -5.14
CA GLU A 158 7.57 13.25 -4.33
C GLU A 158 7.97 12.97 -2.87
N THR A 159 7.50 11.84 -2.30
CA THR A 159 7.84 11.44 -0.93
C THR A 159 9.35 11.25 -0.77
N LEU A 160 10.00 10.53 -1.68
CA LEU A 160 11.44 10.29 -1.63
C LEU A 160 12.26 11.58 -1.83
N SER A 161 11.79 12.49 -2.69
CA SER A 161 12.42 13.79 -2.91
C SER A 161 12.40 14.65 -1.63
N ASN A 162 11.35 14.56 -0.83
CA ASN A 162 11.25 15.27 0.45
C ASN A 162 12.11 14.62 1.55
N LEU A 163 12.34 13.31 1.51
CA LEU A 163 13.23 12.61 2.45
C LEU A 163 14.73 12.81 2.14
N SER A 164 15.06 13.27 0.95
CA SER A 164 16.46 13.48 0.51
C SER A 164 16.97 14.91 0.75
N LYS A 165 16.12 15.81 1.27
CA LYS A 165 16.44 17.18 1.65
C LYS A 165 16.94 17.24 3.08
#